data_9c9d517181925c9baae34b762629faff
#
_entry.id   9c9d517181925c9baae34b762629faff
#
_cell.length_a   1.000
_cell.length_b   1.000
_cell.length_c   1.000
_cell.angle_alpha   90.00
_cell.angle_beta   90.00
_cell.angle_gamma   90.00
#
_symmetry.space_group_name_H-M   'P 1'
#
loop_
_entity.id
_entity.type
_entity.pdbx_description
1 polymer ?
#
loop_
_entity_poly.entity_id
_entity_poly.type
_entity_poly.pdbx_seq_one_letter_code
_entity_poly.pdbx_strand_id
1 'polypeptide(L)'
;MMRVAVIRHHDVDTAGFIADAFEARGAELDVHLVPDDGPLPSLDGVDHVVVLGAVNSVNDEGPASVWITEELAWLRQADQVGVPVLGICFGAQALCAALGGRVEAMERKEIGWVLVDPVDPAVIPPGPWLEFHGDRCLLPARATVLARNEVAVQAFRIGRHLAVQFHPEVDGPQLKRWLDSLGAREAAAAGTDPDQFLADTIREEPAARARAAGLVAAALDLADS
;
A
#
# COMPACT_ATOMS: atom_id res chain seq x y z
N MET A 1 17.08 -15.03 9.52
CA MET A 1 16.12 -15.02 8.37
C MET A 1 15.20 -13.85 8.64
N MET A 2 15.02 -12.96 7.67
CA MET A 2 14.14 -11.80 7.80
C MET A 2 12.68 -12.27 7.90
N ARG A 3 11.94 -11.81 8.90
CA ARG A 3 10.51 -12.12 9.07
C ARG A 3 9.66 -10.91 8.74
N VAL A 4 8.73 -11.06 7.79
CA VAL A 4 7.86 -9.97 7.32
C VAL A 4 6.40 -10.34 7.62
N ALA A 5 5.74 -9.55 8.46
CA ALA A 5 4.30 -9.69 8.65
C ALA A 5 3.56 -8.94 7.53
N VAL A 6 2.69 -9.64 6.81
CA VAL A 6 1.88 -9.09 5.72
C VAL A 6 0.42 -9.03 6.15
N ILE A 7 -0.13 -7.84 6.27
CA ILE A 7 -1.53 -7.61 6.61
C ILE A 7 -2.31 -7.37 5.33
N ARG A 8 -3.35 -8.15 5.10
CA ARG A 8 -4.30 -8.00 3.99
C ARG A 8 -5.74 -7.95 4.51
N HIS A 9 -6.64 -7.37 3.73
CA HIS A 9 -8.00 -7.07 4.18
C HIS A 9 -9.08 -7.78 3.36
N HIS A 10 -8.67 -8.52 2.34
CA HIS A 10 -9.56 -9.34 1.54
C HIS A 10 -8.86 -10.65 1.12
N ASP A 11 -9.62 -11.73 0.99
CA ASP A 11 -9.10 -13.07 0.67
C ASP A 11 -8.48 -13.18 -0.74
N VAL A 12 -8.91 -12.30 -1.67
CA VAL A 12 -8.36 -12.25 -3.03
C VAL A 12 -7.09 -11.42 -3.15
N ASP A 13 -6.73 -10.60 -2.13
CA ASP A 13 -5.56 -9.75 -2.17
C ASP A 13 -4.29 -10.54 -1.86
N THR A 14 -3.24 -10.24 -2.59
CA THR A 14 -1.90 -10.81 -2.39
C THR A 14 -0.86 -9.70 -2.38
N ALA A 15 0.27 -9.92 -1.73
CA ALA A 15 1.39 -8.99 -1.78
C ALA A 15 2.18 -9.05 -3.10
N GLY A 16 1.82 -9.93 -4.04
CA GLY A 16 2.28 -9.99 -5.42
C GLY A 16 3.77 -9.68 -5.61
N PHE A 17 4.09 -8.67 -6.44
CA PHE A 17 5.48 -8.29 -6.71
C PHE A 17 6.25 -7.81 -5.46
N ILE A 18 5.57 -7.33 -4.43
CA ILE A 18 6.19 -6.96 -3.14
C ILE A 18 6.61 -8.22 -2.40
N ALA A 19 5.76 -9.26 -2.36
CA ALA A 19 6.13 -10.56 -1.79
C ALA A 19 7.35 -11.15 -2.50
N ASP A 20 7.31 -11.23 -3.84
CA ASP A 20 8.41 -11.71 -4.66
C ASP A 20 9.74 -10.99 -4.35
N ALA A 21 9.67 -9.66 -4.15
CA ALA A 21 10.84 -8.85 -3.88
C ALA A 21 11.44 -9.08 -2.48
N PHE A 22 10.61 -9.33 -1.47
CA PHE A 22 11.07 -9.70 -0.13
C PHE A 22 11.63 -11.14 -0.10
N GLU A 23 10.92 -12.10 -0.71
CA GLU A 23 11.33 -13.51 -0.79
C GLU A 23 12.66 -13.68 -1.54
N ALA A 24 12.88 -12.92 -2.63
CA ALA A 24 14.16 -12.88 -3.34
C ALA A 24 15.33 -12.40 -2.47
N ARG A 25 15.06 -11.76 -1.33
CA ARG A 25 16.04 -11.32 -0.33
C ARG A 25 16.12 -12.26 0.88
N GLY A 26 15.47 -13.43 0.80
CA GLY A 26 15.48 -14.46 1.84
C GLY A 26 14.52 -14.17 3.02
N ALA A 27 13.49 -13.34 2.79
CA ALA A 27 12.46 -13.12 3.78
C ALA A 27 11.47 -14.29 3.85
N GLU A 28 10.98 -14.56 5.05
CA GLU A 28 9.81 -15.38 5.32
C GLU A 28 8.61 -14.47 5.55
N LEU A 29 7.52 -14.73 4.82
CA LEU A 29 6.31 -13.92 4.89
C LEU A 29 5.26 -14.63 5.76
N ASP A 30 4.78 -13.93 6.79
CA ASP A 30 3.66 -14.35 7.63
C ASP A 30 2.43 -13.51 7.25
N VAL A 31 1.48 -14.14 6.53
CA VAL A 31 0.32 -13.44 5.96
C VAL A 31 -0.88 -13.56 6.90
N HIS A 32 -1.47 -12.43 7.26
CA HIS A 32 -2.61 -12.32 8.16
C HIS A 32 -3.77 -11.58 7.49
N LEU A 33 -4.94 -12.21 7.45
CA LEU A 33 -6.18 -11.65 6.89
C LEU A 33 -7.00 -10.98 8.01
N VAL A 34 -7.19 -9.68 7.93
CA VAL A 34 -7.98 -8.89 8.90
C VAL A 34 -9.40 -8.69 8.35
N PRO A 35 -10.43 -8.89 9.16
CA PRO A 35 -10.41 -9.33 10.57
C PRO A 35 -10.50 -10.87 10.77
N ASP A 36 -10.48 -11.65 9.71
CA ASP A 36 -10.92 -13.05 9.71
C ASP A 36 -9.97 -13.99 10.48
N ASP A 37 -8.66 -13.73 10.46
CA ASP A 37 -7.66 -14.51 11.18
C ASP A 37 -7.56 -14.17 12.68
N GLY A 38 -8.44 -13.30 13.16
CA GLY A 38 -8.47 -12.85 14.56
C GLY A 38 -7.59 -11.64 14.85
N PRO A 39 -7.03 -11.51 16.08
CA PRO A 39 -6.23 -10.34 16.46
C PRO A 39 -4.98 -10.20 15.61
N LEU A 40 -4.56 -8.96 15.34
CA LEU A 40 -3.31 -8.67 14.63
C LEU A 40 -2.11 -9.39 15.29
N PRO A 41 -1.12 -9.84 14.49
CA PRO A 41 -0.01 -10.64 14.99
C PRO A 41 0.89 -9.85 15.94
N SER A 42 1.61 -10.58 16.83
CA SER A 42 2.65 -9.97 17.65
C SER A 42 3.76 -9.41 16.77
N LEU A 43 4.28 -8.24 17.16
CA LEU A 43 5.45 -7.63 16.53
C LEU A 43 6.79 -8.22 17.01
N ASP A 44 6.76 -9.17 17.96
CA ASP A 44 7.97 -9.78 18.51
C ASP A 44 8.72 -10.62 17.47
N GLY A 45 9.93 -10.21 17.17
CA GLY A 45 10.79 -10.87 16.17
C GLY A 45 10.33 -10.67 14.73
N VAL A 46 9.47 -9.68 14.47
CA VAL A 46 9.13 -9.19 13.14
C VAL A 46 10.16 -8.13 12.74
N ASP A 47 10.79 -8.31 11.58
CA ASP A 47 11.76 -7.37 11.04
C ASP A 47 11.12 -6.27 10.21
N HIS A 48 10.02 -6.60 9.51
CA HIS A 48 9.25 -5.68 8.67
C HIS A 48 7.76 -5.98 8.70
N VAL A 49 6.95 -4.97 8.47
CA VAL A 49 5.51 -5.08 8.25
C VAL A 49 5.18 -4.56 6.85
N VAL A 50 4.31 -5.27 6.13
CA VAL A 50 3.65 -4.79 4.91
C VAL A 50 2.15 -4.73 5.19
N VAL A 51 1.54 -3.58 4.98
CA VAL A 51 0.08 -3.40 5.08
C VAL A 51 -0.46 -3.10 3.71
N LEU A 52 -1.32 -3.98 3.19
CA LEU A 52 -1.90 -3.87 1.85
C LEU A 52 -3.08 -2.88 1.80
N GLY A 53 -3.66 -2.76 0.61
CA GLY A 53 -4.89 -2.04 0.37
C GLY A 53 -6.11 -2.67 1.04
N ALA A 54 -7.20 -1.90 1.10
CA ALA A 54 -8.53 -2.35 1.51
C ALA A 54 -9.59 -1.64 0.68
N VAL A 55 -10.77 -2.24 0.59
CA VAL A 55 -11.96 -1.56 0.01
C VAL A 55 -12.52 -0.49 0.94
N ASN A 56 -12.13 -0.54 2.21
CA ASN A 56 -12.56 0.36 3.26
C ASN A 56 -11.75 1.66 3.29
N SER A 57 -12.39 2.72 3.82
CA SER A 57 -11.69 3.94 4.26
C SER A 57 -11.30 3.83 5.74
N VAL A 58 -10.20 4.44 6.13
CA VAL A 58 -9.85 4.57 7.56
C VAL A 58 -10.89 5.37 8.36
N ASN A 59 -11.79 6.07 7.66
CA ASN A 59 -12.87 6.84 8.24
C ASN A 59 -14.20 6.09 8.26
N ASP A 60 -14.23 4.81 7.86
CA ASP A 60 -15.46 4.02 7.87
C ASP A 60 -16.01 3.87 9.28
N GLU A 61 -17.34 3.98 9.37
CA GLU A 61 -18.11 3.76 10.60
C GLU A 61 -18.72 2.34 10.62
N GLY A 62 -19.29 1.96 11.75
CA GLY A 62 -19.96 0.67 11.93
C GLY A 62 -19.00 -0.48 12.14
N PRO A 63 -19.29 -1.71 11.62
CA PRO A 63 -18.48 -2.91 11.94
C PRO A 63 -17.02 -2.80 11.54
N ALA A 64 -16.70 -2.14 10.42
CA ALA A 64 -15.33 -1.98 9.95
C ALA A 64 -14.49 -1.12 10.88
N SER A 65 -15.09 -0.13 11.56
CA SER A 65 -14.36 0.77 12.45
C SER A 65 -13.68 0.04 13.63
N VAL A 66 -14.12 -1.17 13.96
CA VAL A 66 -13.54 -1.96 15.08
C VAL A 66 -12.13 -2.40 14.69
N TRP A 67 -12.01 -3.18 13.61
CA TRP A 67 -10.70 -3.68 13.17
C TRP A 67 -9.79 -2.54 12.68
N ILE A 68 -10.35 -1.50 12.04
CA ILE A 68 -9.57 -0.31 11.65
C ILE A 68 -8.95 0.35 12.88
N THR A 69 -9.72 0.54 13.95
CA THR A 69 -9.20 1.14 15.19
C THR A 69 -8.09 0.31 15.83
N GLU A 70 -8.25 -1.03 15.81
CA GLU A 70 -7.25 -1.96 16.32
C GLU A 70 -5.97 -1.91 15.47
N GLU A 71 -6.09 -1.86 14.15
CA GLU A 71 -4.95 -1.77 13.24
C GLU A 71 -4.21 -0.43 13.37
N LEU A 72 -4.92 0.69 13.50
CA LEU A 72 -4.29 1.98 13.80
C LEU A 72 -3.53 1.96 15.14
N ALA A 73 -4.04 1.26 16.15
CA ALA A 73 -3.34 1.10 17.42
C ALA A 73 -2.10 0.21 17.26
N TRP A 74 -2.19 -0.86 16.50
CA TRP A 74 -1.09 -1.76 16.20
C TRP A 74 0.02 -1.09 15.38
N LEU A 75 -0.33 -0.25 14.40
CA LEU A 75 0.65 0.56 13.66
C LEU A 75 1.37 1.58 14.55
N ARG A 76 0.68 2.18 15.54
CA ARG A 76 1.36 3.02 16.54
C ARG A 76 2.31 2.22 17.41
N GLN A 77 1.95 0.98 17.74
CA GLN A 77 2.86 0.08 18.46
C GLN A 77 4.08 -0.25 17.61
N ALA A 78 3.93 -0.53 16.31
CA ALA A 78 5.05 -0.77 15.39
C ALA A 78 6.03 0.42 15.37
N ASP A 79 5.51 1.67 15.28
CA ASP A 79 6.33 2.89 15.38
C ASP A 79 7.08 2.97 16.73
N GLN A 80 6.41 2.66 17.85
CA GLN A 80 6.99 2.71 19.19
C GLN A 80 8.10 1.69 19.41
N VAL A 81 7.93 0.46 18.90
CA VAL A 81 8.94 -0.61 19.04
C VAL A 81 10.00 -0.59 17.92
N GLY A 82 9.84 0.31 16.95
CA GLY A 82 10.79 0.54 15.87
C GLY A 82 10.72 -0.48 14.73
N VAL A 83 9.63 -1.23 14.60
CA VAL A 83 9.41 -2.14 13.46
C VAL A 83 8.98 -1.34 12.24
N PRO A 84 9.75 -1.32 11.14
CA PRO A 84 9.43 -0.55 9.96
C PRO A 84 8.20 -1.11 9.22
N VAL A 85 7.42 -0.20 8.64
CA VAL A 85 6.18 -0.52 7.90
C VAL A 85 6.30 -0.02 6.47
N LEU A 86 5.96 -0.88 5.50
CA LEU A 86 5.61 -0.51 4.14
C LEU A 86 4.08 -0.50 4.02
N GLY A 87 3.48 0.68 3.97
CA GLY A 87 2.04 0.86 3.79
C GLY A 87 1.68 1.07 2.33
N ILE A 88 0.68 0.35 1.82
CA ILE A 88 0.23 0.39 0.43
C ILE A 88 -1.25 0.78 0.41
N CYS A 89 -1.62 1.84 -0.31
CA CYS A 89 -2.97 2.35 -0.48
C CYS A 89 -3.67 2.58 0.88
N PHE A 90 -4.62 1.73 1.28
CA PHE A 90 -5.20 1.78 2.63
C PHE A 90 -4.12 1.70 3.72
N GLY A 91 -3.12 0.84 3.57
CA GLY A 91 -2.01 0.74 4.53
C GLY A 91 -1.23 2.05 4.68
N ALA A 92 -1.04 2.80 3.60
CA ALA A 92 -0.46 4.14 3.66
C ALA A 92 -1.36 5.14 4.39
N GLN A 93 -2.66 5.07 4.14
CA GLN A 93 -3.67 5.91 4.79
C GLN A 93 -3.77 5.59 6.28
N ALA A 94 -3.79 4.30 6.65
CA ALA A 94 -3.79 3.83 8.02
C ALA A 94 -2.54 4.30 8.77
N LEU A 95 -1.36 4.16 8.16
CA LEU A 95 -0.10 4.67 8.73
C LEU A 95 -0.13 6.20 8.92
N CYS A 96 -0.63 6.93 7.92
CA CYS A 96 -0.80 8.39 8.02
C CYS A 96 -1.69 8.76 9.22
N ALA A 97 -2.87 8.14 9.33
CA ALA A 97 -3.82 8.40 10.42
C ALA A 97 -3.27 7.96 11.78
N ALA A 98 -2.65 6.78 11.88
CA ALA A 98 -2.05 6.27 13.10
C ALA A 98 -0.99 7.21 13.67
N LEU A 99 -0.22 7.87 12.79
CA LEU A 99 0.93 8.68 13.16
C LEU A 99 0.68 10.20 13.15
N GLY A 100 -0.60 10.60 13.23
CA GLY A 100 -1.01 11.97 13.51
C GLY A 100 -1.37 12.81 12.26
N GLY A 101 -1.49 12.19 11.09
CA GLY A 101 -2.09 12.79 9.91
C GLY A 101 -3.61 12.59 9.88
N ARG A 102 -4.20 12.84 8.73
CA ARG A 102 -5.62 12.61 8.45
C ARG A 102 -5.78 12.05 7.04
N VAL A 103 -6.92 11.45 6.80
CA VAL A 103 -7.33 10.95 5.48
C VAL A 103 -8.63 11.63 5.11
N GLU A 104 -8.77 12.02 3.86
CA GLU A 104 -10.00 12.62 3.35
C GLU A 104 -10.38 12.02 2.01
N ALA A 105 -11.68 11.91 1.76
CA ALA A 105 -12.19 11.48 0.47
C ALA A 105 -11.89 12.51 -0.61
N MET A 106 -11.55 12.04 -1.81
CA MET A 106 -11.36 12.87 -2.99
C MET A 106 -12.69 13.03 -3.73
N GLU A 107 -12.82 14.12 -4.50
CA GLU A 107 -14.00 14.34 -5.35
C GLU A 107 -14.13 13.28 -6.47
N ARG A 108 -13.01 12.77 -6.95
CA ARG A 108 -12.92 11.73 -7.98
C ARG A 108 -11.86 10.71 -7.60
N LYS A 109 -12.18 9.43 -7.79
CA LYS A 109 -11.21 8.34 -7.64
C LYS A 109 -10.12 8.45 -8.70
N GLU A 110 -8.90 8.08 -8.35
CA GLU A 110 -7.79 7.89 -9.27
C GLU A 110 -7.65 6.40 -9.54
N ILE A 111 -7.93 5.98 -10.78
CA ILE A 111 -7.92 4.58 -11.20
C ILE A 111 -7.25 4.48 -12.57
N GLY A 112 -6.20 3.66 -12.67
CA GLY A 112 -5.45 3.46 -13.90
C GLY A 112 -3.94 3.47 -13.69
N TRP A 113 -3.19 3.47 -14.79
CA TRP A 113 -1.74 3.66 -14.78
C TRP A 113 -1.41 5.14 -14.87
N VAL A 114 -0.85 5.70 -13.80
CA VAL A 114 -0.61 7.15 -13.65
C VAL A 114 0.86 7.42 -13.45
N LEU A 115 1.37 8.45 -14.12
CA LEU A 115 2.72 8.95 -13.86
C LEU A 115 2.76 9.63 -12.49
N VAL A 116 3.66 9.16 -11.67
CA VAL A 116 3.95 9.73 -10.36
C VAL A 116 5.27 10.51 -10.47
N ASP A 117 5.28 11.74 -9.96
CA ASP A 117 6.47 12.59 -9.94
C ASP A 117 7.28 12.34 -8.66
N PRO A 118 8.42 11.62 -8.74
CA PRO A 118 9.26 11.35 -7.59
C PRO A 118 10.03 12.60 -7.17
N VAL A 119 9.92 12.95 -5.90
CA VAL A 119 10.78 13.97 -5.26
C VAL A 119 12.16 13.36 -4.98
N ASP A 120 12.16 12.05 -4.65
CA ASP A 120 13.38 11.26 -4.46
C ASP A 120 13.34 10.00 -5.34
N PRO A 121 13.94 10.03 -6.54
CA PRO A 121 13.95 8.89 -7.46
C PRO A 121 14.75 7.68 -6.97
N ALA A 122 15.60 7.83 -5.96
CA ALA A 122 16.33 6.72 -5.37
C ALA A 122 15.43 5.88 -4.45
N VAL A 123 14.39 6.50 -3.87
CA VAL A 123 13.41 5.83 -3.01
C VAL A 123 12.19 5.39 -3.80
N ILE A 124 11.64 6.28 -4.63
CA ILE A 124 10.48 5.98 -5.47
C ILE A 124 10.92 5.90 -6.93
N PRO A 125 11.05 4.68 -7.51
CA PRO A 125 11.45 4.54 -8.90
C PRO A 125 10.52 5.30 -9.86
N PRO A 126 11.09 6.04 -10.84
CA PRO A 126 10.28 6.76 -11.82
C PRO A 126 9.44 5.80 -12.69
N GLY A 127 8.28 6.25 -13.09
CA GLY A 127 7.42 5.52 -14.03
C GLY A 127 5.95 5.61 -13.65
N PRO A 128 5.08 5.02 -14.49
CA PRO A 128 3.69 4.91 -14.13
C PRO A 128 3.52 3.86 -13.02
N TRP A 129 2.59 4.13 -12.11
CA TRP A 129 2.17 3.21 -11.06
C TRP A 129 0.68 2.95 -11.19
N LEU A 130 0.24 1.77 -10.75
CA LEU A 130 -1.18 1.42 -10.75
C LEU A 130 -1.88 2.12 -9.59
N GLU A 131 -2.85 2.96 -9.90
CA GLU A 131 -3.69 3.66 -8.94
C GLU A 131 -5.07 3.00 -8.88
N PHE A 132 -5.61 2.88 -7.67
CA PHE A 132 -6.98 2.42 -7.43
C PHE A 132 -7.47 2.96 -6.08
N HIS A 133 -7.67 4.27 -5.96
CA HIS A 133 -8.04 4.88 -4.69
C HIS A 133 -9.00 6.06 -4.82
N GLY A 134 -9.74 6.33 -3.75
CA GLY A 134 -10.68 7.44 -3.64
C GLY A 134 -10.42 8.35 -2.44
N ASP A 135 -9.43 7.99 -1.60
CA ASP A 135 -9.01 8.77 -0.44
C ASP A 135 -7.57 9.27 -0.62
N ARG A 136 -7.19 10.33 0.09
CA ARG A 136 -5.83 10.86 0.11
C ARG A 136 -5.37 11.21 1.51
N CYS A 137 -4.06 11.16 1.73
CA CYS A 137 -3.41 11.51 2.99
C CYS A 137 -3.18 13.02 3.12
N LEU A 138 -3.53 13.58 4.28
CA LEU A 138 -3.08 14.87 4.79
C LEU A 138 -1.99 14.62 5.83
N LEU A 139 -0.75 14.77 5.41
CA LEU A 139 0.41 14.31 6.16
C LEU A 139 0.63 15.06 7.48
N PRO A 140 1.12 14.40 8.54
CA PRO A 140 1.58 15.06 9.75
C PRO A 140 2.89 15.81 9.49
N ALA A 141 3.19 16.81 10.31
CA ALA A 141 4.37 17.68 10.14
C ALA A 141 5.72 16.94 10.12
N ARG A 142 5.79 15.74 10.72
CA ARG A 142 7.01 14.91 10.74
C ARG A 142 7.23 14.07 9.47
N ALA A 143 6.25 14.05 8.55
CA ALA A 143 6.35 13.30 7.33
C ALA A 143 7.20 14.02 6.29
N THR A 144 7.91 13.25 5.47
CA THR A 144 8.63 13.73 4.30
C THR A 144 7.93 13.22 3.04
N VAL A 145 7.53 14.09 2.14
CA VAL A 145 6.97 13.72 0.83
C VAL A 145 8.08 13.14 -0.05
N LEU A 146 7.83 11.99 -0.66
CA LEU A 146 8.75 11.29 -1.55
C LEU A 146 8.27 11.29 -3.01
N ALA A 147 6.97 11.36 -3.24
CA ALA A 147 6.39 11.48 -4.57
C ALA A 147 5.00 12.13 -4.50
N ARG A 148 4.59 12.71 -5.61
CA ARG A 148 3.26 13.34 -5.77
C ARG A 148 2.80 13.30 -7.22
N ASN A 149 1.54 13.59 -7.42
CA ASN A 149 0.97 14.04 -8.68
C ASN A 149 0.07 15.26 -8.43
N GLU A 150 -0.75 15.64 -9.41
CA GLU A 150 -1.62 16.82 -9.29
C GLU A 150 -2.75 16.66 -8.26
N VAL A 151 -3.14 15.42 -7.92
CA VAL A 151 -4.32 15.14 -7.07
C VAL A 151 -3.97 14.74 -5.66
N ALA A 152 -2.80 14.11 -5.43
CA ALA A 152 -2.43 13.60 -4.12
C ALA A 152 -0.92 13.51 -3.87
N VAL A 153 -0.55 13.35 -2.60
CA VAL A 153 0.75 12.80 -2.21
C VAL A 153 0.71 11.30 -2.50
N GLN A 154 1.63 10.85 -3.35
CA GLN A 154 1.68 9.46 -3.82
C GLN A 154 2.65 8.59 -3.03
N ALA A 155 3.65 9.18 -2.39
CA ALA A 155 4.53 8.48 -1.46
C ALA A 155 5.08 9.43 -0.40
N PHE A 156 5.26 8.89 0.79
CA PHE A 156 5.87 9.62 1.91
C PHE A 156 6.59 8.67 2.86
N ARG A 157 7.46 9.23 3.69
CA ARG A 157 8.03 8.52 4.84
C ARG A 157 7.70 9.21 6.15
N ILE A 158 7.61 8.43 7.22
CA ILE A 158 7.55 8.90 8.60
C ILE A 158 8.53 8.05 9.42
N GLY A 159 9.65 8.64 9.85
CA GLY A 159 10.71 7.87 10.49
C GLY A 159 11.22 6.77 9.55
N ARG A 160 11.13 5.51 10.00
CA ARG A 160 11.53 4.31 9.25
C ARG A 160 10.45 3.74 8.33
N HIS A 161 9.25 4.30 8.37
CA HIS A 161 8.12 3.80 7.60
C HIS A 161 8.11 4.41 6.21
N LEU A 162 7.86 3.59 5.20
CA LEU A 162 7.58 4.00 3.83
C LEU A 162 6.11 3.75 3.50
N ALA A 163 5.47 4.71 2.86
CA ALA A 163 4.07 4.61 2.49
C ALA A 163 3.87 5.07 1.06
N VAL A 164 3.09 4.30 0.29
CA VAL A 164 2.75 4.58 -1.10
C VAL A 164 1.24 4.48 -1.31
N GLN A 165 0.66 5.43 -2.04
CA GLN A 165 -0.77 5.44 -2.33
C GLN A 165 -1.11 4.47 -3.47
N PHE A 166 -0.21 4.31 -4.41
CA PHE A 166 -0.34 3.39 -5.54
C PHE A 166 -0.12 1.91 -5.13
N HIS A 167 -0.41 1.01 -6.06
CA HIS A 167 -0.34 -0.44 -5.87
C HIS A 167 0.86 -1.08 -6.58
N PRO A 168 2.04 -1.15 -5.93
CA PRO A 168 3.23 -1.78 -6.52
C PRO A 168 3.16 -3.30 -6.55
N GLU A 169 2.22 -3.90 -5.82
CA GLU A 169 2.07 -5.35 -5.66
C GLU A 169 1.30 -6.01 -6.80
N VAL A 170 0.46 -5.24 -7.53
CA VAL A 170 -0.59 -5.79 -8.38
C VAL A 170 -0.05 -6.32 -9.72
N ASP A 171 -0.37 -7.58 -10.01
CA ASP A 171 -0.22 -8.24 -11.31
C ASP A 171 -1.56 -8.30 -12.08
N GLY A 172 -1.52 -8.77 -13.34
CA GLY A 172 -2.73 -8.94 -14.16
C GLY A 172 -3.77 -9.87 -13.54
N PRO A 173 -3.41 -11.06 -13.02
CA PRO A 173 -4.33 -11.93 -12.29
C PRO A 173 -5.01 -11.27 -11.10
N GLN A 174 -4.31 -10.47 -10.32
CA GLN A 174 -4.90 -9.75 -9.18
C GLN A 174 -5.84 -8.64 -9.65
N LEU A 175 -5.41 -7.80 -10.59
CA LEU A 175 -6.29 -6.79 -11.15
C LEU A 175 -7.55 -7.42 -11.77
N LYS A 176 -7.41 -8.55 -12.46
CA LYS A 176 -8.56 -9.26 -13.01
C LYS A 176 -9.56 -9.66 -11.91
N ARG A 177 -9.10 -10.20 -10.78
CA ARG A 177 -9.98 -10.52 -9.65
C ARG A 177 -10.71 -9.29 -9.11
N TRP A 178 -10.02 -8.15 -9.02
CA TRP A 178 -10.66 -6.89 -8.61
C TRP A 178 -11.72 -6.43 -9.59
N LEU A 179 -11.43 -6.49 -10.89
CA LEU A 179 -12.37 -6.09 -11.95
C LEU A 179 -13.58 -7.03 -12.03
N ASP A 180 -13.41 -8.32 -11.79
CA ASP A 180 -14.49 -9.31 -11.77
C ASP A 180 -15.49 -9.09 -10.61
N SER A 181 -15.12 -8.33 -9.59
CA SER A 181 -15.98 -7.95 -8.46
C SER A 181 -16.64 -6.58 -8.70
N LEU A 182 -16.33 -5.60 -7.86
CA LEU A 182 -16.86 -4.23 -8.00
C LEU A 182 -15.95 -3.30 -8.81
N GLY A 183 -14.69 -3.69 -9.00
CA GLY A 183 -13.65 -2.85 -9.56
C GLY A 183 -13.93 -2.39 -10.99
N ALA A 184 -14.51 -3.21 -11.86
CA ALA A 184 -14.85 -2.81 -13.22
C ALA A 184 -15.84 -1.65 -13.26
N ARG A 185 -16.86 -1.67 -12.37
CA ARG A 185 -17.83 -0.58 -12.25
C ARG A 185 -17.17 0.70 -11.73
N GLU A 186 -16.27 0.58 -10.77
CA GLU A 186 -15.53 1.73 -10.21
C GLU A 186 -14.58 2.33 -11.23
N ALA A 187 -13.85 1.51 -11.98
CA ALA A 187 -12.96 1.94 -13.05
C ALA A 187 -13.74 2.72 -14.12
N ALA A 188 -14.85 2.16 -14.61
CA ALA A 188 -15.70 2.82 -15.59
C ALA A 188 -16.28 4.14 -15.07
N ALA A 189 -16.69 4.21 -13.81
CA ALA A 189 -17.18 5.43 -13.17
C ALA A 189 -16.09 6.52 -13.03
N ALA A 190 -14.84 6.11 -12.87
CA ALA A 190 -13.67 7.01 -12.87
C ALA A 190 -13.23 7.43 -14.30
N GLY A 191 -13.79 6.81 -15.35
CA GLY A 191 -13.47 7.09 -16.76
C GLY A 191 -12.37 6.18 -17.32
N THR A 192 -12.04 5.09 -16.62
CA THR A 192 -11.05 4.09 -17.04
C THR A 192 -11.78 2.89 -17.65
N ASP A 193 -11.41 2.51 -18.87
CA ASP A 193 -11.92 1.30 -19.53
C ASP A 193 -11.33 0.05 -18.85
N PRO A 194 -12.15 -0.85 -18.28
CA PRO A 194 -11.64 -1.99 -17.51
C PRO A 194 -10.82 -2.98 -18.34
N ASP A 195 -11.22 -3.22 -19.60
CA ASP A 195 -10.52 -4.16 -20.49
C ASP A 195 -9.16 -3.59 -20.89
N GLN A 196 -9.11 -2.29 -21.21
CA GLN A 196 -7.87 -1.60 -21.52
C GLN A 196 -6.97 -1.54 -20.29
N PHE A 197 -7.52 -1.29 -19.09
CA PHE A 197 -6.77 -1.24 -17.84
C PHE A 197 -6.09 -2.59 -17.55
N LEU A 198 -6.81 -3.71 -17.74
CA LEU A 198 -6.23 -5.04 -17.59
C LEU A 198 -5.13 -5.31 -18.63
N ALA A 199 -5.37 -4.95 -19.90
CA ALA A 199 -4.38 -5.11 -20.98
C ALA A 199 -3.11 -4.29 -20.72
N ASP A 200 -3.27 -3.06 -20.23
CA ASP A 200 -2.16 -2.19 -19.85
C ASP A 200 -1.37 -2.77 -18.67
N THR A 201 -2.07 -3.32 -17.68
CA THR A 201 -1.43 -3.96 -16.52
C THR A 201 -0.58 -5.15 -16.94
N ILE A 202 -1.10 -6.05 -17.79
CA ILE A 202 -0.34 -7.19 -18.29
C ILE A 202 0.91 -6.72 -19.08
N ARG A 203 0.77 -5.65 -19.87
CA ARG A 203 1.89 -5.08 -20.62
C ARG A 203 2.97 -4.47 -19.72
N GLU A 204 2.55 -3.81 -18.62
CA GLU A 204 3.44 -3.13 -17.69
C GLU A 204 4.12 -4.06 -16.67
N GLU A 205 3.66 -5.32 -16.50
CA GLU A 205 4.17 -6.25 -15.47
C GLU A 205 5.70 -6.32 -15.37
N PRO A 206 6.47 -6.46 -16.47
CA PRO A 206 7.92 -6.57 -16.33
C PRO A 206 8.56 -5.34 -15.73
N ALA A 207 8.08 -4.15 -16.11
CA ALA A 207 8.57 -2.88 -15.58
C ALA A 207 8.05 -2.62 -14.16
N ALA A 208 6.78 -2.95 -13.88
CA ALA A 208 6.18 -2.85 -12.56
C ALA A 208 6.89 -3.72 -11.52
N ARG A 209 7.20 -4.98 -11.87
CA ARG A 209 7.98 -5.90 -11.04
C ARG A 209 9.36 -5.32 -10.71
N ALA A 210 10.05 -4.74 -11.68
CA ALA A 210 11.36 -4.13 -11.46
C ALA A 210 11.27 -2.91 -10.53
N ARG A 211 10.24 -2.06 -10.71
CA ARG A 211 9.99 -0.91 -9.83
C ARG A 211 9.62 -1.35 -8.41
N ALA A 212 8.78 -2.38 -8.24
CA ALA A 212 8.43 -2.96 -6.94
C ALA A 212 9.67 -3.49 -6.21
N ALA A 213 10.57 -4.18 -6.91
CA ALA A 213 11.84 -4.65 -6.34
C ALA A 213 12.74 -3.49 -5.89
N GLY A 214 12.77 -2.37 -6.62
CA GLY A 214 13.46 -1.14 -6.23
C GLY A 214 12.83 -0.50 -4.99
N LEU A 215 11.50 -0.45 -4.94
CA LEU A 215 10.76 0.09 -3.80
C LEU A 215 11.03 -0.70 -2.51
N VAL A 216 11.04 -2.04 -2.58
CA VAL A 216 11.38 -2.89 -1.44
C VAL A 216 12.83 -2.68 -1.00
N ALA A 217 13.78 -2.54 -1.94
CA ALA A 217 15.17 -2.21 -1.58
C ALA A 217 15.24 -0.88 -0.81
N ALA A 218 14.58 0.15 -1.31
CA ALA A 218 14.53 1.45 -0.64
C ALA A 218 13.85 1.39 0.73
N ALA A 219 12.78 0.59 0.89
CA ALA A 219 12.12 0.39 2.18
C ALA A 219 13.06 -0.24 3.21
N LEU A 220 13.86 -1.22 2.80
CA LEU A 220 14.86 -1.86 3.66
C LEU A 220 15.99 -0.88 4.04
N ASP A 221 16.52 -0.12 3.08
CA ASP A 221 17.57 0.88 3.32
C ASP A 221 17.09 1.99 4.29
N LEU A 222 15.82 2.41 4.18
CA LEU A 222 15.22 3.37 5.10
C LEU A 222 15.03 2.82 6.51
N ALA A 223 14.80 1.52 6.64
CA ALA A 223 14.67 0.86 7.94
C ALA A 223 16.00 0.81 8.72
N ASP A 224 17.13 0.76 8.03
CA ASP A 224 18.46 0.70 8.61
C ASP A 224 19.05 2.10 8.93
N SER A 225 18.38 3.18 8.48
CA SER A 225 18.83 4.57 8.66
C SER A 225 18.22 5.21 9.90
#